data_25af608c3ba44dea58af4760f55744fe
#
_entry.id   25af608c3ba44dea58af4760f55744fe
#
_cell.length_a   1.000
_cell.length_b   1.000
_cell.length_c   1.000
_cell.angle_alpha   90.00
_cell.angle_beta   90.00
_cell.angle_gamma   90.00
#
_symmetry.space_group_name_H-M   'P 1'
#
loop_
_entity.id
_entity.type
_entity.pdbx_description
1 polymer ?
#
loop_
_entity_poly.entity_id
_entity_poly.type
_entity_poly.pdbx_seq_one_letter_code
_entity_poly.pdbx_strand_id
1 'polypeptide(L)'
;MKGSNIIRYLKSHAFKVGLLLVLLIAAGSLYTPYPAQLVRALRTTPAPIVRVVEKRVEVPVEVKEEPPQPPQQDVTPPEIVSQPWQPAKLLPMPEIQLPPFPPALPEKMESGSFENFVALSRGLHLHSNLTFHTGSTASQDRKKKQAYLIRLGLEMMLPHAAQGDELLHANPHLKKVLPQFDELMKHARVSRWFHSLYLHKQNNIRKSMTSLAQPLDRHNFYDADTILEIQAPGSKRHALWIQADMDVVSDGSDGDRLPTMPEEIRKSDYYQPTTSYRWKKRTNTPNPLLARWEARLAKLQKDKPKNNSAIDNARRVVWDLKKYSYLLAQYDPFIVIPLTLKEGKDDTYRPQPGDYVAVIVGKRVFPAIVGDYGPRHKVGEASLRLGKQINPKAGIYARPLSDLEASYIIFPHTAEKEAGPIDYARLNARCMELLAELGGLGDEAEFEKGVDLLAPTPAAEPKEKAAEDTKEN
;
A
#
# COMPACT_ATOMS: atom_id res chain seq x y z
N MET A 1 58.93 1.12 17.72
CA MET A 1 58.96 -0.02 16.78
C MET A 1 57.96 -1.15 17.17
N LYS A 2 56.72 -0.85 17.55
CA LYS A 2 55.73 -1.91 17.95
C LYS A 2 54.46 -1.97 17.07
N GLY A 3 54.26 -1.05 16.14
CA GLY A 3 53.04 -1.02 15.28
C GLY A 3 53.11 -1.86 14.00
N SER A 4 54.29 -2.05 13.44
CA SER A 4 54.44 -2.74 12.11
C SER A 4 54.23 -4.27 12.19
N ASN A 5 54.47 -4.86 13.36
CA ASN A 5 54.35 -6.32 13.54
C ASN A 5 52.89 -6.77 13.70
N ILE A 6 52.01 -5.93 14.25
CA ILE A 6 50.58 -6.21 14.42
C ILE A 6 49.88 -6.17 13.05
N ILE A 7 50.22 -5.19 12.22
CA ILE A 7 49.62 -5.08 10.86
C ILE A 7 50.06 -6.26 9.98
N ARG A 8 51.30 -6.74 10.09
CA ARG A 8 51.77 -7.89 9.33
C ARG A 8 51.13 -9.21 9.81
N TYR A 9 50.94 -9.36 11.13
CA TYR A 9 50.20 -10.50 11.70
C TYR A 9 48.73 -10.52 11.27
N LEU A 10 48.04 -9.39 11.29
CA LEU A 10 46.65 -9.28 10.85
C LEU A 10 46.49 -9.58 9.34
N LYS A 11 47.42 -9.19 8.48
CA LYS A 11 47.41 -9.52 7.05
C LYS A 11 47.63 -11.00 6.75
N SER A 12 48.52 -11.67 7.51
CA SER A 12 48.81 -13.10 7.34
C SER A 12 47.68 -14.01 7.86
N HIS A 13 46.83 -13.50 8.74
CA HIS A 13 45.76 -14.25 9.39
C HIS A 13 44.37 -13.67 9.06
N ALA A 14 44.26 -12.82 8.02
CA ALA A 14 43.03 -12.12 7.65
C ALA A 14 41.84 -13.07 7.50
N PHE A 15 42.04 -14.26 6.93
CA PHE A 15 40.98 -15.26 6.81
C PHE A 15 40.53 -15.81 8.18
N LYS A 16 41.43 -16.09 9.10
CA LYS A 16 41.09 -16.59 10.45
C LYS A 16 40.43 -15.52 11.30
N VAL A 17 40.87 -14.26 11.20
CA VAL A 17 40.26 -13.11 11.87
C VAL A 17 38.86 -12.84 11.30
N GLY A 18 38.70 -12.91 9.98
CA GLY A 18 37.40 -12.78 9.31
C GLY A 18 36.43 -13.87 9.73
N LEU A 19 36.87 -15.13 9.80
CA LEU A 19 36.05 -16.25 10.24
C LEU A 19 35.65 -16.12 11.72
N LEU A 20 36.53 -15.68 12.57
CA LEU A 20 36.26 -15.44 14.01
C LEU A 20 35.23 -14.31 14.17
N LEU A 21 35.33 -13.25 13.37
CA LEU A 21 34.37 -12.14 13.39
C LEU A 21 32.97 -12.59 12.94
N VAL A 22 32.90 -13.41 11.90
CA VAL A 22 31.65 -13.99 11.44
C VAL A 22 31.01 -14.91 12.47
N LEU A 23 31.82 -15.73 13.17
CA LEU A 23 31.33 -16.59 14.24
C LEU A 23 30.86 -15.80 15.46
N LEU A 24 31.55 -14.71 15.81
CA LEU A 24 31.10 -13.82 16.89
C LEU A 24 29.83 -13.08 16.57
N ILE A 25 29.66 -12.65 15.32
CA ILE A 25 28.40 -12.03 14.82
C ILE A 25 27.27 -13.08 14.85
N ALA A 26 27.53 -14.31 14.39
CA ALA A 26 26.56 -15.39 14.43
C ALA A 26 26.15 -15.78 15.85
N ALA A 27 27.12 -15.86 16.79
CA ALA A 27 26.83 -16.11 18.19
C ALA A 27 26.08 -14.95 18.87
N GLY A 28 26.42 -13.70 18.55
CA GLY A 28 25.71 -12.53 19.03
C GLY A 28 24.27 -12.45 18.53
N SER A 29 23.98 -12.91 17.31
CA SER A 29 22.63 -12.93 16.73
C SER A 29 21.69 -13.95 17.40
N LEU A 30 22.21 -14.94 18.11
CA LEU A 30 21.42 -15.91 18.87
C LEU A 30 20.89 -15.34 20.20
N TYR A 31 21.47 -14.24 20.68
CA TYR A 31 21.13 -13.63 21.97
C TYR A 31 20.48 -12.25 21.89
N THR A 32 20.28 -11.70 20.67
CA THR A 32 19.64 -10.39 20.49
C THR A 32 18.38 -10.51 19.66
N PRO A 33 17.31 -9.74 19.95
CA PRO A 33 16.06 -9.77 19.18
C PRO A 33 16.15 -9.10 17.80
N TYR A 34 17.36 -8.76 17.29
CA TYR A 34 17.53 -7.97 16.06
C TYR A 34 18.40 -8.62 14.96
N PRO A 35 18.18 -9.88 14.54
CA PRO A 35 18.95 -10.44 13.43
C PRO A 35 18.64 -9.78 12.07
N ALA A 36 17.42 -9.22 11.90
CA ALA A 36 16.98 -8.64 10.62
C ALA A 36 17.69 -7.32 10.27
N GLN A 37 18.06 -6.52 11.26
CA GLN A 37 18.72 -5.22 11.02
C GLN A 37 20.20 -5.38 10.64
N LEU A 38 20.88 -6.39 11.19
CA LEU A 38 22.30 -6.62 10.88
C LEU A 38 22.50 -7.20 9.47
N VAL A 39 21.62 -8.10 9.04
CA VAL A 39 21.62 -8.65 7.66
C VAL A 39 21.28 -7.57 6.63
N ARG A 40 20.47 -6.58 7.00
CA ARG A 40 20.15 -5.43 6.14
C ARG A 40 21.33 -4.46 6.00
N ALA A 41 22.09 -4.20 7.06
CA ALA A 41 23.27 -3.34 7.02
C ALA A 41 24.38 -3.87 6.11
N LEU A 42 24.48 -5.19 5.93
CA LEU A 42 25.43 -5.84 5.04
C LEU A 42 24.96 -5.92 3.56
N ARG A 43 23.69 -5.60 3.28
CA ARG A 43 23.10 -5.60 1.92
C ARG A 43 22.98 -4.21 1.32
N THR A 44 23.56 -3.16 1.88
CA THR A 44 23.48 -1.82 1.32
C THR A 44 24.49 -1.56 0.19
N THR A 45 24.31 -2.29 -0.89
CA THR A 45 24.46 -1.70 -2.22
C THR A 45 23.03 -1.56 -2.76
N PRO A 46 22.51 -0.36 -3.02
CA PRO A 46 21.20 -0.22 -3.60
C PRO A 46 21.25 -0.82 -4.98
N ALA A 47 20.52 -1.93 -5.19
CA ALA A 47 20.25 -2.41 -6.52
C ALA A 47 19.61 -1.26 -7.32
N PRO A 48 20.05 -1.01 -8.56
CA PRO A 48 19.43 0.01 -9.39
C PRO A 48 17.95 -0.35 -9.58
N ILE A 49 17.07 0.58 -9.21
CA ILE A 49 15.64 0.48 -9.52
C ILE A 49 15.53 0.54 -11.04
N VAL A 50 15.48 -0.59 -11.67
CA VAL A 50 15.17 -0.70 -13.10
C VAL A 50 13.66 -0.51 -13.22
N ARG A 51 13.22 0.73 -13.39
CA ARG A 51 11.91 1.01 -13.94
C ARG A 51 11.98 0.65 -15.42
N VAL A 52 11.32 -0.42 -15.81
CA VAL A 52 11.02 -0.68 -17.22
C VAL A 52 10.04 0.41 -17.67
N VAL A 53 10.56 1.45 -18.29
CA VAL A 53 9.78 2.40 -19.06
C VAL A 53 9.62 1.78 -20.44
N GLU A 54 8.40 1.43 -20.82
CA GLU A 54 8.10 1.13 -22.21
C GLU A 54 8.44 2.37 -23.04
N LYS A 55 9.55 2.34 -23.72
CA LYS A 55 9.93 3.35 -24.68
C LYS A 55 9.10 3.11 -25.93
N ARG A 56 8.06 3.91 -26.17
CA ARG A 56 7.67 4.16 -27.56
C ARG A 56 8.85 4.87 -28.22
N VAL A 57 9.57 4.15 -29.02
CA VAL A 57 10.56 4.71 -29.94
C VAL A 57 9.72 5.35 -31.05
N GLU A 58 9.55 6.65 -31.01
CA GLU A 58 9.15 7.41 -32.19
C GLU A 58 10.36 7.41 -33.12
N VAL A 59 10.31 6.60 -34.15
CA VAL A 59 11.24 6.66 -35.28
C VAL A 59 10.87 7.92 -36.06
N PRO A 60 11.81 8.83 -36.36
CA PRO A 60 11.54 9.93 -37.25
C PRO A 60 11.11 9.34 -38.61
N VAL A 61 9.90 9.60 -38.99
CA VAL A 61 9.42 9.26 -40.35
C VAL A 61 9.96 10.33 -41.27
N GLU A 62 10.93 9.95 -42.11
CA GLU A 62 11.31 10.70 -43.30
C GLU A 62 10.05 10.81 -44.19
N VAL A 63 9.52 11.99 -44.35
CA VAL A 63 8.37 12.25 -45.21
C VAL A 63 8.88 12.14 -46.66
N LYS A 64 8.66 10.97 -47.26
CA LYS A 64 8.71 10.84 -48.71
C LYS A 64 7.35 11.26 -49.26
N GLU A 65 7.35 12.25 -50.17
CA GLU A 65 6.17 12.68 -50.92
C GLU A 65 5.47 11.46 -51.55
N GLU A 66 4.22 11.25 -51.19
CA GLU A 66 3.35 10.23 -51.80
C GLU A 66 2.96 10.59 -53.23
N PRO A 67 2.97 9.62 -54.15
CA PRO A 67 2.34 9.82 -55.45
C PRO A 67 0.80 9.90 -55.33
N PRO A 68 0.12 10.56 -56.26
CA PRO A 68 -1.32 10.83 -56.15
C PRO A 68 -2.13 9.54 -56.09
N GLN A 69 -3.06 9.49 -55.12
CA GLN A 69 -3.94 8.37 -54.86
C GLN A 69 -4.99 8.19 -55.99
N PRO A 70 -5.28 6.94 -56.38
CA PRO A 70 -6.43 6.66 -57.24
C PRO A 70 -7.75 6.86 -56.49
N PRO A 71 -8.89 7.08 -57.18
CA PRO A 71 -10.14 7.45 -56.56
C PRO A 71 -10.63 6.39 -55.58
N GLN A 72 -11.04 6.85 -54.40
CA GLN A 72 -11.59 6.03 -53.30
C GLN A 72 -12.92 5.40 -53.79
N GLN A 73 -12.94 4.07 -53.79
CA GLN A 73 -14.18 3.33 -53.79
C GLN A 73 -14.78 3.34 -52.37
N ASP A 74 -16.05 3.72 -52.24
CA ASP A 74 -16.84 3.62 -51.02
C ASP A 74 -16.92 2.15 -50.57
N VAL A 75 -16.00 1.74 -49.69
CA VAL A 75 -16.07 0.44 -49.03
C VAL A 75 -16.69 0.69 -47.67
N THR A 76 -17.94 0.36 -47.49
CA THR A 76 -18.59 0.26 -46.19
C THR A 76 -17.73 -0.59 -45.25
N PRO A 77 -17.39 -0.11 -44.03
CA PRO A 77 -16.60 -0.91 -43.12
C PRO A 77 -17.34 -2.21 -42.80
N PRO A 78 -16.67 -3.36 -42.76
CA PRO A 78 -17.30 -4.61 -42.36
C PRO A 78 -17.81 -4.47 -40.93
N GLU A 79 -19.07 -4.83 -40.73
CA GLU A 79 -19.70 -4.92 -39.44
C GLU A 79 -18.88 -5.85 -38.54
N ILE A 80 -18.25 -5.29 -37.53
CA ILE A 80 -17.48 -6.08 -36.52
C ILE A 80 -18.55 -6.81 -35.71
N VAL A 81 -18.92 -7.99 -36.12
CA VAL A 81 -19.65 -8.96 -35.29
C VAL A 81 -18.71 -9.33 -34.15
N SER A 82 -18.93 -8.74 -33.01
CA SER A 82 -18.23 -9.11 -31.77
C SER A 82 -18.60 -10.56 -31.42
N GLN A 83 -17.78 -11.50 -31.85
CA GLN A 83 -17.90 -12.86 -31.32
C GLN A 83 -17.66 -12.82 -29.81
N PRO A 84 -18.49 -13.47 -29.01
CA PRO A 84 -18.25 -13.55 -27.58
C PRO A 84 -16.87 -14.21 -27.37
N TRP A 85 -16.06 -13.55 -26.56
CA TRP A 85 -14.74 -14.03 -26.18
C TRP A 85 -14.84 -15.47 -25.66
N GLN A 86 -14.30 -16.40 -26.41
CA GLN A 86 -14.10 -17.78 -25.93
C GLN A 86 -12.68 -17.85 -25.33
N PRO A 87 -12.54 -18.35 -24.11
CA PRO A 87 -11.23 -18.57 -23.54
C PRO A 87 -10.42 -19.48 -24.48
N ALA A 88 -9.23 -19.06 -24.84
CA ALA A 88 -8.33 -19.85 -25.66
C ALA A 88 -8.23 -21.24 -25.02
N LYS A 89 -8.51 -22.29 -25.81
CA LYS A 89 -8.41 -23.68 -25.34
C LYS A 89 -6.97 -23.90 -24.89
N LEU A 90 -6.74 -23.91 -23.57
CA LEU A 90 -5.43 -24.19 -23.02
C LEU A 90 -5.03 -25.58 -23.54
N LEU A 91 -3.90 -25.64 -24.23
CA LEU A 91 -3.30 -26.92 -24.56
C LEU A 91 -3.09 -27.68 -23.25
N PRO A 92 -3.47 -28.96 -23.16
CA PRO A 92 -3.26 -29.72 -21.93
C PRO A 92 -1.78 -29.63 -21.56
N MET A 93 -1.49 -29.10 -20.38
CA MET A 93 -0.14 -29.14 -19.85
C MET A 93 0.26 -30.61 -19.69
N PRO A 94 1.49 -30.99 -20.04
CA PRO A 94 1.96 -32.32 -19.75
C PRO A 94 1.79 -32.57 -18.25
N GLU A 95 1.20 -33.70 -17.90
CA GLU A 95 0.98 -34.13 -16.51
C GLU A 95 2.33 -34.15 -15.79
N ILE A 96 2.60 -33.11 -15.00
CA ILE A 96 3.78 -33.06 -14.15
C ILE A 96 3.42 -33.91 -12.94
N GLN A 97 3.99 -35.11 -12.84
CA GLN A 97 3.94 -35.88 -11.62
C GLN A 97 4.69 -35.12 -10.54
N LEU A 98 3.96 -34.36 -9.76
CA LEU A 98 4.51 -33.72 -8.58
C LEU A 98 4.88 -34.80 -7.56
N PRO A 99 6.03 -34.72 -6.88
CA PRO A 99 6.31 -35.57 -5.75
C PRO A 99 5.18 -35.43 -4.71
N PRO A 100 4.85 -36.49 -3.96
CA PRO A 100 3.79 -36.43 -2.97
C PRO A 100 4.02 -35.23 -2.04
N PHE A 101 2.96 -34.47 -1.83
CA PHE A 101 2.99 -33.33 -0.91
C PHE A 101 3.59 -33.78 0.43
N PRO A 102 4.46 -32.96 1.03
CA PRO A 102 4.84 -33.19 2.42
C PRO A 102 3.57 -33.26 3.29
N PRO A 103 3.59 -34.04 4.39
CA PRO A 103 2.41 -34.31 5.20
C PRO A 103 1.66 -33.02 5.51
N ALA A 104 0.33 -33.10 5.41
CA ALA A 104 -0.60 -32.00 5.48
C ALA A 104 -0.17 -30.92 6.47
N LEU A 105 -0.17 -29.69 6.00
CA LEU A 105 -0.07 -28.52 6.89
C LEU A 105 -1.12 -28.69 8.00
N PRO A 106 -0.79 -28.35 9.26
CA PRO A 106 -1.74 -28.46 10.36
C PRO A 106 -3.00 -27.70 10.01
N GLU A 107 -4.16 -28.32 10.22
CA GLU A 107 -5.50 -27.80 9.88
C GLU A 107 -5.85 -26.47 10.53
N LYS A 108 -5.04 -26.01 11.43
CA LYS A 108 -5.19 -24.75 12.15
C LYS A 108 -3.86 -24.01 12.14
N MET A 109 -3.71 -23.08 11.22
CA MET A 109 -2.81 -21.96 11.47
C MET A 109 -3.47 -21.13 12.57
N GLU A 110 -2.94 -21.20 13.79
CA GLU A 110 -3.35 -20.27 14.85
C GLU A 110 -3.20 -18.85 14.32
N SER A 111 -4.23 -18.05 14.51
CA SER A 111 -4.23 -16.60 14.23
C SER A 111 -3.24 -15.91 15.17
N GLY A 112 -1.98 -16.12 14.91
CA GLY A 112 -0.86 -15.44 15.55
C GLY A 112 -0.30 -14.44 14.56
N SER A 113 0.03 -13.28 15.04
CA SER A 113 0.66 -12.21 14.27
C SER A 113 1.57 -12.78 13.17
N PHE A 114 1.29 -12.42 11.92
CA PHE A 114 2.11 -12.77 10.74
C PHE A 114 3.48 -12.05 10.78
N GLU A 115 4.13 -12.02 11.93
CA GLU A 115 5.49 -11.55 12.06
C GLU A 115 6.48 -12.50 11.39
N ASN A 116 6.04 -13.69 11.00
CA ASN A 116 6.91 -14.70 10.43
C ASN A 116 6.65 -14.90 8.94
N PHE A 117 7.23 -14.02 8.10
CA PHE A 117 7.30 -14.15 6.65
C PHE A 117 7.78 -15.56 6.20
N VAL A 118 8.63 -16.21 7.01
CA VAL A 118 9.11 -17.57 6.77
C VAL A 118 7.97 -18.60 6.85
N ALA A 119 6.93 -18.37 7.66
CA ALA A 119 5.79 -19.28 7.75
C ALA A 119 4.92 -19.21 6.50
N LEU A 120 4.76 -18.04 5.88
CA LEU A 120 4.06 -17.86 4.60
C LEU A 120 4.84 -18.48 3.43
N SER A 121 6.16 -18.42 3.47
CA SER A 121 7.01 -19.00 2.41
C SER A 121 7.16 -20.52 2.52
N ARG A 122 6.79 -21.15 3.61
CA ARG A 122 6.85 -22.63 3.77
C ARG A 122 5.93 -23.40 2.81
N GLY A 123 4.94 -22.73 2.23
CA GLY A 123 4.11 -23.31 1.16
C GLY A 123 4.68 -23.12 -0.25
N LEU A 124 5.78 -22.40 -0.43
CA LEU A 124 6.40 -22.13 -1.72
C LEU A 124 7.53 -23.13 -1.96
N HIS A 125 7.22 -24.23 -2.60
CA HIS A 125 8.24 -25.14 -3.12
C HIS A 125 8.56 -24.76 -4.57
N LEU A 126 9.71 -24.10 -4.79
CA LEU A 126 10.25 -23.91 -6.13
C LEU A 126 10.93 -25.20 -6.55
N HIS A 127 10.27 -25.96 -7.41
CA HIS A 127 10.88 -27.09 -8.07
C HIS A 127 11.54 -26.58 -9.36
N SER A 128 12.87 -26.54 -9.41
CA SER A 128 13.61 -26.19 -10.62
C SER A 128 14.17 -27.46 -11.24
N ASN A 129 13.75 -27.75 -12.47
CA ASN A 129 14.38 -28.79 -13.27
C ASN A 129 15.25 -28.11 -14.33
N LEU A 130 16.56 -28.28 -14.22
CA LEU A 130 17.52 -27.68 -15.14
C LEU A 130 18.01 -28.74 -16.14
N THR A 131 17.62 -28.56 -17.41
CA THR A 131 18.05 -29.43 -18.49
C THR A 131 19.07 -28.68 -19.36
N PHE A 132 20.22 -29.29 -19.55
CA PHE A 132 21.26 -28.77 -20.43
C PHE A 132 21.20 -29.46 -21.79
N HIS A 133 21.32 -28.67 -22.84
CA HIS A 133 21.48 -29.13 -24.23
C HIS A 133 22.79 -28.63 -24.79
N THR A 134 23.36 -29.37 -25.75
CA THR A 134 24.54 -28.92 -26.48
C THR A 134 24.17 -27.70 -27.31
N GLY A 135 24.83 -26.58 -27.04
CA GLY A 135 24.67 -25.32 -27.75
C GLY A 135 25.84 -25.04 -28.71
N SER A 136 25.87 -23.82 -29.22
CA SER A 136 27.00 -23.29 -29.95
C SER A 136 28.03 -22.64 -29.00
N THR A 137 28.89 -21.75 -29.47
CA THR A 137 29.79 -21.01 -28.57
C THR A 137 29.00 -20.05 -27.67
N ALA A 138 29.46 -19.80 -26.47
CA ALA A 138 28.78 -18.91 -25.52
C ALA A 138 28.52 -17.51 -26.10
N SER A 139 29.45 -17.01 -26.94
CA SER A 139 29.31 -15.72 -27.65
C SER A 139 28.17 -15.70 -28.66
N GLN A 140 27.87 -16.86 -29.29
CA GLN A 140 26.78 -17.01 -30.25
C GLN A 140 25.45 -17.26 -29.54
N ASP A 141 25.41 -18.17 -28.54
CA ASP A 141 24.20 -18.51 -27.82
C ASP A 141 23.69 -17.32 -26.98
N ARG A 142 24.60 -16.52 -26.44
CA ARG A 142 24.25 -15.28 -25.72
C ARG A 142 23.40 -14.29 -26.54
N LYS A 143 23.48 -14.33 -27.86
CA LYS A 143 22.71 -13.46 -28.78
C LYS A 143 21.36 -14.07 -29.17
N LYS A 144 21.13 -15.34 -28.90
CA LYS A 144 19.89 -16.05 -29.25
C LYS A 144 18.86 -15.80 -28.18
N LYS A 145 17.65 -15.35 -28.57
CA LYS A 145 16.51 -15.15 -27.63
C LYS A 145 16.06 -16.44 -26.92
N GLN A 146 16.41 -17.59 -27.47
CA GLN A 146 16.02 -18.93 -27.02
C GLN A 146 17.18 -19.73 -26.42
N ALA A 147 18.33 -19.08 -26.14
CA ALA A 147 19.46 -19.77 -25.53
C ALA A 147 19.12 -20.40 -24.17
N TYR A 148 18.16 -19.86 -23.49
CA TYR A 148 17.52 -20.49 -22.33
C TYR A 148 16.02 -20.19 -22.32
N LEU A 149 15.24 -21.10 -21.78
CA LEU A 149 13.79 -20.97 -21.66
C LEU A 149 13.40 -21.26 -20.22
N ILE A 150 12.80 -20.28 -19.54
CA ILE A 150 12.22 -20.47 -18.22
C ILE A 150 10.71 -20.58 -18.40
N ARG A 151 10.12 -21.65 -17.89
CA ARG A 151 8.65 -21.82 -17.79
C ARG A 151 8.26 -21.73 -16.34
N LEU A 152 7.38 -20.80 -16.02
CA LEU A 152 6.82 -20.62 -14.69
C LEU A 152 5.31 -20.79 -14.79
N GLY A 153 4.75 -21.61 -13.91
CA GLY A 153 3.31 -21.78 -13.75
C GLY A 153 2.91 -21.36 -12.35
N LEU A 154 1.83 -20.63 -12.22
CA LEU A 154 1.17 -20.32 -10.95
C LEU A 154 -0.32 -20.46 -11.16
N GLU A 155 -0.95 -21.32 -10.37
CA GLU A 155 -2.40 -21.45 -10.29
C GLU A 155 -2.88 -20.84 -8.99
N MET A 156 -3.86 -19.95 -9.10
CA MET A 156 -4.43 -19.26 -7.94
C MET A 156 -5.95 -19.21 -8.07
N MET A 157 -6.63 -19.39 -6.94
CA MET A 157 -8.07 -19.21 -6.85
C MET A 157 -8.38 -17.72 -6.90
N LEU A 158 -9.33 -17.32 -7.76
CA LEU A 158 -9.93 -15.99 -7.70
C LEU A 158 -11.02 -16.01 -6.64
N PRO A 159 -10.99 -15.13 -5.64
CA PRO A 159 -12.05 -15.08 -4.66
C PRO A 159 -13.33 -14.52 -5.29
N HIS A 160 -14.48 -14.98 -4.83
CA HIS A 160 -15.72 -14.24 -5.00
C HIS A 160 -15.77 -13.09 -4.00
N ALA A 161 -16.57 -12.07 -4.28
CA ALA A 161 -16.76 -10.97 -3.34
C ALA A 161 -17.69 -11.42 -2.22
N ALA A 162 -17.25 -11.29 -0.97
CA ALA A 162 -18.06 -11.61 0.20
C ALA A 162 -19.27 -10.68 0.28
N GLN A 163 -20.44 -11.23 0.63
CA GLN A 163 -21.70 -10.52 0.73
C GLN A 163 -22.51 -11.02 1.92
N GLY A 164 -23.36 -10.15 2.47
CA GLY A 164 -24.27 -10.51 3.57
C GLY A 164 -23.52 -11.13 4.75
N ASP A 165 -23.97 -12.29 5.20
CA ASP A 165 -23.39 -12.98 6.36
C ASP A 165 -21.96 -13.47 6.18
N GLU A 166 -21.45 -13.57 4.95
CA GLU A 166 -20.05 -13.92 4.69
C GLU A 166 -19.09 -12.88 5.32
N LEU A 167 -19.49 -11.60 5.40
CA LEU A 167 -18.72 -10.54 6.06
C LEU A 167 -18.55 -10.78 7.56
N LEU A 168 -19.44 -11.56 8.18
CA LEU A 168 -19.36 -11.89 9.60
C LEU A 168 -18.20 -12.87 9.91
N HIS A 169 -17.66 -13.56 8.91
CA HIS A 169 -16.45 -14.36 9.08
C HIS A 169 -15.24 -13.47 9.39
N ALA A 170 -15.17 -12.31 8.75
CA ALA A 170 -14.09 -11.35 8.98
C ALA A 170 -14.34 -10.49 10.23
N ASN A 171 -15.57 -10.04 10.44
CA ASN A 171 -15.94 -9.31 11.66
C ASN A 171 -17.31 -9.76 12.20
N PRO A 172 -17.38 -10.66 13.19
CA PRO A 172 -18.62 -11.19 13.75
C PRO A 172 -19.43 -10.15 14.53
N HIS A 173 -18.89 -8.96 14.79
CA HIS A 173 -19.57 -7.90 15.52
C HIS A 173 -20.38 -6.95 14.63
N LEU A 174 -20.32 -7.08 13.30
CA LEU A 174 -20.94 -6.12 12.37
C LEU A 174 -22.42 -5.89 12.63
N LYS A 175 -23.22 -6.95 12.89
CA LYS A 175 -24.66 -6.80 13.20
C LYS A 175 -24.93 -6.04 14.50
N LYS A 176 -24.00 -6.11 15.45
CA LYS A 176 -24.11 -5.39 16.73
C LYS A 176 -23.65 -3.94 16.61
N VAL A 177 -22.65 -3.70 15.77
CA VAL A 177 -22.13 -2.35 15.47
C VAL A 177 -23.06 -1.58 14.56
N LEU A 178 -23.65 -2.26 13.57
CA LEU A 178 -24.57 -1.71 12.57
C LEU A 178 -25.91 -2.44 12.65
N PRO A 179 -26.88 -1.97 13.43
CA PRO A 179 -28.16 -2.67 13.62
C PRO A 179 -28.94 -2.90 12.32
N GLN A 180 -28.75 -2.05 11.34
CA GLN A 180 -29.36 -2.18 10.01
C GLN A 180 -28.52 -3.00 9.03
N PHE A 181 -27.52 -3.76 9.50
CA PHE A 181 -26.62 -4.54 8.64
C PHE A 181 -27.37 -5.43 7.65
N ASP A 182 -28.35 -6.20 8.11
CA ASP A 182 -29.11 -7.11 7.25
C ASP A 182 -29.89 -6.36 6.16
N GLU A 183 -30.48 -5.20 6.49
CA GLU A 183 -31.18 -4.38 5.51
C GLU A 183 -30.21 -3.72 4.51
N LEU A 184 -29.06 -3.26 4.98
CA LEU A 184 -28.01 -2.74 4.10
C LEU A 184 -27.52 -3.81 3.12
N MET A 185 -27.33 -5.04 3.59
CA MET A 185 -26.83 -6.14 2.76
C MET A 185 -27.86 -6.65 1.75
N LYS A 186 -29.17 -6.57 2.01
CA LYS A 186 -30.21 -6.91 1.03
C LYS A 186 -30.14 -6.06 -0.24
N HIS A 187 -29.68 -4.82 -0.12
CA HIS A 187 -29.59 -3.87 -1.22
C HIS A 187 -28.14 -3.63 -1.71
N ALA A 188 -27.18 -4.30 -1.06
CA ALA A 188 -25.77 -4.23 -1.45
C ALA A 188 -25.53 -4.88 -2.82
N ARG A 189 -24.65 -4.30 -3.58
CA ARG A 189 -24.20 -4.85 -4.87
C ARG A 189 -22.69 -4.94 -4.86
N VAL A 190 -22.15 -6.03 -5.39
CA VAL A 190 -20.72 -6.13 -5.65
C VAL A 190 -20.32 -5.06 -6.67
N SER A 191 -19.41 -4.20 -6.28
CA SER A 191 -18.91 -3.17 -7.16
C SER A 191 -18.03 -3.74 -8.26
N ARG A 192 -18.16 -3.18 -9.46
CA ARG A 192 -17.24 -3.50 -10.58
C ARG A 192 -15.76 -3.33 -10.19
N TRP A 193 -15.46 -2.44 -9.24
CA TRP A 193 -14.10 -2.19 -8.79
C TRP A 193 -13.46 -3.39 -8.08
N PHE A 194 -14.25 -4.29 -7.49
CA PHE A 194 -13.73 -5.54 -6.96
C PHE A 194 -13.09 -6.39 -8.07
N HIS A 195 -13.79 -6.57 -9.18
CA HIS A 195 -13.26 -7.31 -10.32
C HIS A 195 -12.05 -6.60 -10.96
N SER A 196 -12.13 -5.27 -11.12
CA SER A 196 -11.01 -4.47 -11.65
C SER A 196 -9.78 -4.57 -10.77
N LEU A 197 -9.95 -4.53 -9.44
CA LEU A 197 -8.87 -4.69 -8.46
C LEU A 197 -8.14 -6.03 -8.68
N TYR A 198 -8.89 -7.14 -8.76
CA TYR A 198 -8.31 -8.46 -8.95
C TYR A 198 -7.66 -8.64 -10.33
N LEU A 199 -8.16 -8.01 -11.38
CA LEU A 199 -7.46 -7.95 -12.68
C LEU A 199 -6.10 -7.23 -12.57
N HIS A 200 -6.06 -6.11 -11.84
CA HIS A 200 -4.80 -5.41 -11.59
C HIS A 200 -3.84 -6.23 -10.73
N LYS A 201 -4.34 -6.99 -9.74
CA LYS A 201 -3.55 -7.92 -8.93
C LYS A 201 -2.93 -9.02 -9.78
N GLN A 202 -3.71 -9.68 -10.62
CA GLN A 202 -3.21 -10.69 -11.56
C GLN A 202 -2.09 -10.14 -12.46
N ASN A 203 -2.29 -8.93 -13.01
CA ASN A 203 -1.29 -8.29 -13.84
C ASN A 203 -0.01 -7.98 -13.06
N ASN A 204 -0.13 -7.56 -11.81
CA ASN A 204 1.03 -7.30 -10.94
C ASN A 204 1.79 -8.58 -10.60
N ILE A 205 1.08 -9.65 -10.26
CA ILE A 205 1.68 -10.97 -9.99
C ILE A 205 2.41 -11.49 -11.25
N ARG A 206 1.75 -11.42 -12.42
CA ARG A 206 2.38 -11.82 -13.68
C ARG A 206 3.67 -11.05 -13.96
N LYS A 207 3.69 -9.72 -13.71
CA LYS A 207 4.90 -8.89 -13.83
C LYS A 207 5.97 -9.33 -12.84
N SER A 208 5.62 -9.60 -11.60
CA SER A 208 6.56 -10.06 -10.56
C SER A 208 7.17 -11.41 -10.92
N MET A 209 6.36 -12.37 -11.40
CA MET A 209 6.84 -13.67 -11.89
C MET A 209 7.80 -13.52 -13.07
N THR A 210 7.46 -12.69 -14.05
CA THR A 210 8.30 -12.51 -15.25
C THR A 210 9.60 -11.76 -14.97
N SER A 211 9.61 -10.89 -13.96
CA SER A 211 10.82 -10.16 -13.57
C SER A 211 11.72 -10.96 -12.63
N LEU A 212 11.21 -12.03 -11.99
CA LEU A 212 11.90 -12.80 -10.95
C LEU A 212 12.39 -11.91 -9.78
N ALA A 213 11.85 -10.69 -9.67
CA ALA A 213 12.40 -9.64 -8.81
C ALA A 213 11.75 -9.62 -7.42
N GLN A 214 10.51 -10.10 -7.33
CA GLN A 214 9.74 -10.08 -6.08
C GLN A 214 9.10 -11.44 -5.83
N PRO A 215 9.19 -11.97 -4.61
CA PRO A 215 8.44 -13.16 -4.24
C PRO A 215 6.93 -12.85 -4.29
N LEU A 216 6.15 -13.85 -4.66
CA LEU A 216 4.70 -13.77 -4.57
C LEU A 216 4.32 -13.73 -3.09
N ASP A 217 3.48 -12.78 -2.75
CA ASP A 217 2.98 -12.59 -1.40
C ASP A 217 1.47 -12.81 -1.37
N ARG A 218 1.02 -13.77 -0.59
CA ARG A 218 -0.40 -14.08 -0.40
C ARG A 218 -1.20 -12.85 0.01
N HIS A 219 -0.65 -12.04 0.91
CA HIS A 219 -1.27 -10.83 1.39
C HIS A 219 -1.52 -9.83 0.25
N ASN A 220 -0.54 -9.57 -0.60
CA ASN A 220 -0.69 -8.65 -1.73
C ASN A 220 -1.70 -9.13 -2.79
N PHE A 221 -2.05 -10.41 -2.77
CA PHE A 221 -3.06 -10.96 -3.66
C PHE A 221 -4.45 -10.98 -3.02
N TYR A 222 -4.53 -11.34 -1.75
CA TYR A 222 -5.79 -11.51 -1.02
C TYR A 222 -5.98 -10.43 0.06
N ASP A 223 -5.75 -9.16 -0.27
CA ASP A 223 -5.91 -8.03 0.65
C ASP A 223 -7.34 -7.45 0.69
N ALA A 224 -8.25 -7.94 -0.16
CA ALA A 224 -9.65 -7.52 -0.20
C ALA A 224 -10.60 -8.73 -0.22
N ASP A 225 -11.57 -8.75 0.69
CA ASP A 225 -12.65 -9.70 0.75
C ASP A 225 -13.83 -9.28 -0.13
N THR A 226 -14.12 -7.98 -0.16
CA THR A 226 -15.15 -7.40 -1.04
C THR A 226 -14.99 -5.90 -1.24
N ILE A 227 -15.67 -5.40 -2.29
CA ILE A 227 -16.02 -3.99 -2.47
C ILE A 227 -17.50 -3.94 -2.83
N LEU A 228 -18.33 -3.39 -1.94
CA LEU A 228 -19.79 -3.31 -2.14
C LEU A 228 -20.25 -1.87 -2.30
N GLU A 229 -21.21 -1.67 -3.18
CA GLU A 229 -22.00 -0.48 -3.29
C GLU A 229 -23.25 -0.65 -2.40
N ILE A 230 -23.41 0.19 -1.39
CA ILE A 230 -24.50 0.11 -0.42
C ILE A 230 -25.32 1.41 -0.41
N GLN A 231 -26.61 1.25 -0.18
CA GLN A 231 -27.55 2.36 0.03
C GLN A 231 -28.53 1.98 1.12
N ALA A 232 -28.71 2.82 2.11
CA ALA A 232 -29.68 2.56 3.15
C ALA A 232 -31.12 2.62 2.61
N PRO A 233 -32.01 1.72 3.01
CA PRO A 233 -33.42 1.78 2.69
C PRO A 233 -34.03 3.11 3.14
N GLY A 234 -34.75 3.78 2.25
CA GLY A 234 -35.38 5.07 2.55
C GLY A 234 -34.45 6.29 2.62
N SER A 235 -33.14 6.09 2.44
CA SER A 235 -32.13 7.15 2.36
C SER A 235 -31.59 7.28 0.95
N LYS A 236 -31.20 8.51 0.57
CA LYS A 236 -30.46 8.77 -0.67
C LYS A 236 -28.95 8.62 -0.49
N ARG A 237 -28.49 8.27 0.72
CA ARG A 237 -27.07 8.13 1.01
C ARG A 237 -26.51 6.87 0.36
N HIS A 238 -25.52 7.08 -0.48
CA HIS A 238 -24.69 6.04 -1.03
C HIS A 238 -23.40 5.92 -0.24
N ALA A 239 -22.95 4.69 -0.01
CA ALA A 239 -21.64 4.44 0.57
C ALA A 239 -20.94 3.28 -0.16
N LEU A 240 -19.63 3.29 -0.13
CA LEU A 240 -18.79 2.22 -0.64
C LEU A 240 -18.21 1.46 0.55
N TRP A 241 -18.52 0.18 0.65
CA TRP A 241 -17.98 -0.70 1.68
C TRP A 241 -16.80 -1.49 1.12
N ILE A 242 -15.65 -1.39 1.75
CA ILE A 242 -14.48 -2.22 1.43
C ILE A 242 -14.18 -3.07 2.66
N GLN A 243 -14.12 -4.40 2.51
CA GLN A 243 -13.63 -5.31 3.54
C GLN A 243 -12.23 -5.74 3.16
N ALA A 244 -11.24 -5.45 4.03
CA ALA A 244 -9.83 -5.63 3.70
C ALA A 244 -8.97 -5.80 4.96
N ASP A 245 -7.69 -6.08 4.77
CA ASP A 245 -6.67 -5.94 5.81
C ASP A 245 -6.28 -4.48 6.05
N MET A 246 -5.22 -4.23 6.83
CA MET A 246 -4.70 -2.89 6.99
C MET A 246 -3.18 -2.85 6.98
N ASP A 247 -2.64 -2.21 5.95
CA ASP A 247 -1.24 -1.75 5.88
C ASP A 247 -1.13 -0.31 6.42
N VAL A 248 0.11 0.11 6.71
CA VAL A 248 0.38 1.45 7.23
C VAL A 248 1.15 2.28 6.21
N VAL A 249 0.70 3.51 5.99
CA VAL A 249 1.48 4.55 5.31
C VAL A 249 1.95 5.60 6.32
N SER A 250 3.12 6.19 6.05
CA SER A 250 3.71 7.25 6.88
C SER A 250 3.80 8.59 6.15
N ASP A 251 3.06 8.74 5.06
CA ASP A 251 3.16 9.79 4.07
C ASP A 251 2.70 11.18 4.55
N GLY A 252 3.10 12.19 3.79
CA GLY A 252 2.68 13.55 3.97
C GLY A 252 3.66 14.42 4.76
N SER A 253 3.49 15.74 4.61
CA SER A 253 4.27 16.75 5.32
C SER A 253 3.54 18.09 5.32
N ASP A 254 3.64 18.82 6.42
CA ASP A 254 3.00 20.11 6.59
C ASP A 254 3.89 21.05 7.42
N GLY A 255 4.48 22.05 6.79
CA GLY A 255 5.32 23.02 7.47
C GLY A 255 4.55 23.96 8.39
N ASP A 256 3.26 24.16 8.14
CA ASP A 256 2.42 25.05 8.95
C ASP A 256 2.11 24.45 10.32
N ARG A 257 1.89 23.11 10.38
CA ARG A 257 1.57 22.40 11.63
C ARG A 257 2.76 21.67 12.24
N LEU A 258 3.71 21.21 11.42
CA LEU A 258 4.84 20.42 11.87
C LEU A 258 6.14 20.90 11.17
N PRO A 259 6.83 21.89 11.71
CA PRO A 259 8.05 22.45 11.11
C PRO A 259 9.20 21.44 10.99
N THR A 260 9.18 20.37 11.80
CA THR A 260 10.22 19.34 11.82
C THR A 260 9.59 17.95 11.80
N MET A 261 9.86 17.19 10.76
CA MET A 261 9.40 15.80 10.64
C MET A 261 10.29 14.85 11.45
N PRO A 262 9.71 13.86 12.16
CA PRO A 262 10.46 12.80 12.84
C PRO A 262 11.40 12.07 11.87
N GLU A 263 12.62 11.81 12.35
CA GLU A 263 13.69 11.26 11.50
C GLU A 263 13.39 9.83 11.04
N GLU A 264 12.79 9.01 11.90
CA GLU A 264 12.38 7.65 11.59
C GLU A 264 11.39 7.59 10.41
N ILE A 265 10.46 8.55 10.35
CA ILE A 265 9.50 8.66 9.25
C ILE A 265 10.20 9.14 7.98
N ARG A 266 10.97 10.22 8.10
CA ARG A 266 11.68 10.83 6.97
C ARG A 266 12.68 9.89 6.30
N LYS A 267 13.25 8.94 7.04
CA LYS A 267 14.20 7.93 6.55
C LYS A 267 13.54 6.64 6.08
N SER A 268 12.24 6.47 6.25
CA SER A 268 11.52 5.28 5.78
C SER A 268 11.67 5.13 4.26
N ASP A 269 11.85 3.89 3.81
CA ASP A 269 12.01 3.56 2.39
C ASP A 269 10.74 3.84 1.57
N TYR A 270 9.58 3.82 2.22
CA TYR A 270 8.25 3.97 1.59
C TYR A 270 7.67 5.37 1.73
N TYR A 271 8.33 6.26 2.47
CA TYR A 271 7.81 7.60 2.77
C TYR A 271 7.70 8.49 1.52
N GLN A 272 6.51 9.08 1.34
CA GLN A 272 6.24 10.11 0.34
C GLN A 272 5.89 11.43 1.04
N PRO A 273 6.47 12.57 0.62
CA PRO A 273 6.23 13.86 1.30
C PRO A 273 4.86 14.47 1.02
N THR A 274 4.08 13.90 0.12
CA THR A 274 2.81 14.44 -0.36
C THR A 274 1.72 13.39 -0.29
N THR A 275 0.48 13.83 -0.08
CA THR A 275 -0.74 13.03 -0.22
C THR A 275 -1.63 13.63 -1.31
N SER A 276 -2.66 12.91 -1.77
CA SER A 276 -3.59 13.43 -2.77
C SER A 276 -4.52 14.50 -2.19
N TYR A 277 -4.89 14.36 -0.91
CA TYR A 277 -5.57 15.43 -0.18
C TYR A 277 -4.57 16.49 0.22
N ARG A 278 -4.79 17.73 -0.23
CA ARG A 278 -3.88 18.86 -0.02
C ARG A 278 -4.62 20.19 -0.01
N TRP A 279 -4.02 21.19 0.61
CA TRP A 279 -4.55 22.55 0.65
C TRP A 279 -3.42 23.58 0.46
N LYS A 280 -3.77 24.81 0.12
CA LYS A 280 -2.79 25.90 0.02
C LYS A 280 -2.18 26.16 1.39
N LYS A 281 -0.88 26.34 1.45
CA LYS A 281 -0.19 26.76 2.67
C LYS A 281 -0.81 28.04 3.24
N ARG A 282 -0.90 28.09 4.55
CA ARG A 282 -1.46 29.22 5.31
C ARG A 282 -0.40 30.16 5.83
N THR A 283 0.84 29.70 5.97
CA THR A 283 1.99 30.49 6.44
C THR A 283 3.14 30.46 5.43
N ASN A 284 4.16 31.27 5.68
CA ASN A 284 5.41 31.26 4.92
C ASN A 284 6.43 30.23 5.46
N THR A 285 6.09 29.47 6.49
CA THR A 285 6.98 28.44 7.05
C THR A 285 7.36 27.43 5.97
N PRO A 286 8.65 27.22 5.66
CA PRO A 286 9.05 26.24 4.66
C PRO A 286 8.57 24.83 5.04
N ASN A 287 8.20 24.04 4.03
CA ASN A 287 7.95 22.63 4.28
C ASN A 287 9.24 21.95 4.77
N PRO A 288 9.22 21.11 5.83
CA PRO A 288 10.42 20.52 6.44
C PRO A 288 11.26 19.65 5.49
N LEU A 289 10.68 19.24 4.35
CA LEU A 289 11.38 18.43 3.35
C LEU A 289 11.81 19.21 2.12
N LEU A 290 11.46 20.50 2.03
CA LEU A 290 11.73 21.30 0.84
C LEU A 290 13.22 21.34 0.50
N ALA A 291 14.08 21.67 1.47
CA ALA A 291 15.53 21.75 1.26
C ALA A 291 16.13 20.42 0.77
N ARG A 292 15.66 19.28 1.32
CA ARG A 292 16.09 17.96 0.88
C ARG A 292 15.74 17.69 -0.59
N TRP A 293 14.52 18.07 -1.01
CA TRP A 293 14.07 17.84 -2.37
C TRP A 293 14.71 18.80 -3.36
N GLU A 294 14.99 20.04 -2.96
CA GLU A 294 15.78 21.00 -3.77
C GLU A 294 17.21 20.48 -4.00
N ALA A 295 17.87 19.99 -2.95
CA ALA A 295 19.18 19.37 -3.06
C ALA A 295 19.16 18.12 -3.98
N ARG A 296 18.11 17.28 -3.87
CA ARG A 296 17.91 16.13 -4.76
C ARG A 296 17.73 16.57 -6.21
N LEU A 297 16.92 17.60 -6.46
CA LEU A 297 16.71 18.14 -7.81
C LEU A 297 18.03 18.66 -8.39
N ALA A 298 18.78 19.46 -7.63
CA ALA A 298 20.08 19.99 -8.06
C ALA A 298 21.07 18.87 -8.40
N LYS A 299 21.12 17.81 -7.57
CA LYS A 299 21.95 16.64 -7.85
C LYS A 299 21.54 15.94 -9.14
N LEU A 300 20.25 15.66 -9.34
CA LEU A 300 19.75 15.01 -10.56
C LEU A 300 20.03 15.83 -11.82
N GLN A 301 19.92 17.16 -11.72
CA GLN A 301 20.26 18.07 -12.83
C GLN A 301 21.75 18.02 -13.17
N LYS A 302 22.64 17.92 -12.17
CA LYS A 302 24.08 17.80 -12.34
C LYS A 302 24.45 16.44 -12.96
N ASP A 303 23.84 15.34 -12.47
CA ASP A 303 24.14 13.97 -12.89
C ASP A 303 23.61 13.66 -14.29
N LYS A 304 22.70 14.48 -14.83
CA LYS A 304 22.08 14.34 -16.18
C LYS A 304 21.69 12.90 -16.51
N PRO A 305 20.74 12.30 -15.75
CA PRO A 305 20.35 10.92 -15.99
C PRO A 305 19.79 10.76 -17.41
N LYS A 306 20.00 9.59 -18.04
CA LYS A 306 19.47 9.27 -19.39
C LYS A 306 17.96 9.46 -19.52
N ASN A 307 17.21 9.38 -18.42
CA ASN A 307 15.78 9.59 -18.37
C ASN A 307 15.45 10.80 -17.48
N ASN A 308 14.81 11.81 -18.04
CA ASN A 308 14.42 13.04 -17.34
C ASN A 308 13.27 12.84 -16.34
N SER A 309 12.59 11.70 -16.32
CA SER A 309 11.43 11.47 -15.45
C SER A 309 11.73 11.68 -13.95
N ALA A 310 12.95 11.36 -13.51
CA ALA A 310 13.36 11.59 -12.12
C ALA A 310 13.52 13.10 -11.82
N ILE A 311 14.04 13.87 -12.77
CA ILE A 311 14.16 15.34 -12.67
C ILE A 311 12.77 15.96 -12.64
N ASP A 312 11.87 15.54 -13.52
CA ASP A 312 10.51 16.08 -13.61
C ASP A 312 9.71 15.77 -12.36
N ASN A 313 9.86 14.56 -11.82
CA ASN A 313 9.26 14.19 -10.54
C ASN A 313 9.80 15.06 -9.39
N ALA A 314 11.12 15.22 -9.28
CA ALA A 314 11.71 16.04 -8.23
C ALA A 314 11.29 17.52 -8.37
N ARG A 315 11.23 18.05 -9.59
CA ARG A 315 10.76 19.42 -9.87
C ARG A 315 9.30 19.61 -9.43
N ARG A 316 8.44 18.64 -9.76
CA ARG A 316 7.03 18.65 -9.34
C ARG A 316 6.90 18.62 -7.82
N VAL A 317 7.63 17.73 -7.13
CA VAL A 317 7.58 17.65 -5.67
C VAL A 317 8.08 18.96 -5.03
N VAL A 318 9.16 19.56 -5.52
CA VAL A 318 9.64 20.86 -5.03
C VAL A 318 8.57 21.95 -5.21
N TRP A 319 7.93 22.00 -6.38
CA TRP A 319 6.86 22.95 -6.67
C TRP A 319 5.66 22.74 -5.74
N ASP A 320 5.26 21.50 -5.52
CA ASP A 320 4.16 21.11 -4.65
C ASP A 320 4.45 21.51 -3.19
N LEU A 321 5.65 21.18 -2.65
CA LEU A 321 6.05 21.50 -1.28
C LEU A 321 6.17 23.01 -1.00
N LYS A 322 6.37 23.84 -2.05
CA LYS A 322 6.37 25.29 -1.92
C LYS A 322 4.95 25.86 -1.77
N LYS A 323 3.94 25.20 -2.34
CA LYS A 323 2.58 25.75 -2.47
C LYS A 323 1.55 25.13 -1.56
N TYR A 324 1.74 23.85 -1.20
CA TYR A 324 0.73 23.07 -0.52
C TYR A 324 1.24 22.48 0.79
N SER A 325 0.29 22.29 1.68
CA SER A 325 0.38 21.44 2.88
C SER A 325 -0.44 20.17 2.65
N TYR A 326 -0.08 19.13 3.36
CA TYR A 326 -0.62 17.77 3.21
C TYR A 326 -1.02 17.19 4.55
N LEU A 327 -1.77 16.10 4.53
CA LEU A 327 -2.00 15.28 5.73
C LEU A 327 -0.66 14.78 6.27
N LEU A 328 -0.64 14.50 7.56
CA LEU A 328 0.48 13.94 8.29
C LEU A 328 0.07 12.56 8.79
N ALA A 329 0.50 11.49 8.12
CA ALA A 329 0.04 10.14 8.47
C ALA A 329 0.28 9.73 9.92
N GLN A 330 1.26 10.34 10.60
CA GLN A 330 1.51 10.12 12.02
C GLN A 330 0.45 10.76 12.93
N TYR A 331 -0.24 11.79 12.45
CA TYR A 331 -1.14 12.62 13.27
C TYR A 331 -2.59 12.60 12.77
N ASP A 332 -2.80 12.53 11.47
CA ASP A 332 -4.10 12.63 10.84
C ASP A 332 -4.68 11.25 10.52
N PRO A 333 -5.93 10.97 10.91
CA PRO A 333 -6.60 9.71 10.56
C PRO A 333 -7.11 9.76 9.11
N PHE A 334 -6.50 8.97 8.24
CA PHE A 334 -6.96 8.84 6.86
C PHE A 334 -6.69 7.44 6.31
N ILE A 335 -7.40 7.12 5.24
CA ILE A 335 -7.20 5.90 4.45
C ILE A 335 -6.63 6.24 3.08
N VAL A 336 -6.01 5.24 2.46
CA VAL A 336 -5.53 5.28 1.08
C VAL A 336 -6.40 4.36 0.23
N ILE A 337 -6.91 4.87 -0.86
CA ILE A 337 -7.76 4.10 -1.77
C ILE A 337 -7.04 3.80 -3.09
N PRO A 338 -7.25 2.62 -3.71
CA PRO A 338 -6.58 2.29 -4.95
C PRO A 338 -7.03 3.18 -6.11
N LEU A 339 -6.11 3.52 -7.00
CA LEU A 339 -6.43 4.25 -8.23
C LEU A 339 -7.48 3.53 -9.11
N THR A 340 -7.71 2.24 -8.89
CA THR A 340 -8.78 1.46 -9.52
C THR A 340 -10.15 2.08 -9.29
N LEU A 341 -10.40 2.71 -8.12
CA LEU A 341 -11.67 3.37 -7.82
C LEU A 341 -11.93 4.61 -8.68
N LYS A 342 -10.94 5.10 -9.42
CA LYS A 342 -11.11 6.16 -10.43
C LYS A 342 -11.61 5.65 -11.79
N GLU A 343 -11.62 4.35 -12.00
CA GLU A 343 -11.95 3.77 -13.30
C GLU A 343 -13.45 3.79 -13.57
N GLY A 344 -13.80 4.02 -14.83
CA GLY A 344 -15.17 4.04 -15.31
C GLY A 344 -15.85 5.41 -15.25
N LYS A 345 -17.08 5.48 -15.78
CA LYS A 345 -17.84 6.73 -15.96
C LYS A 345 -18.81 7.04 -14.82
N ASP A 346 -19.31 5.99 -14.16
CA ASP A 346 -20.21 6.15 -13.02
C ASP A 346 -19.44 6.70 -11.83
N ASP A 347 -19.91 7.78 -11.25
CA ASP A 347 -19.28 8.49 -10.15
C ASP A 347 -20.09 8.47 -8.86
N THR A 348 -21.33 7.93 -8.85
CA THR A 348 -22.23 7.89 -7.69
C THR A 348 -21.55 7.30 -6.45
N TYR A 349 -20.80 6.21 -6.61
CA TYR A 349 -20.07 5.53 -5.53
C TYR A 349 -18.57 5.83 -5.53
N ARG A 350 -18.11 6.72 -6.42
CA ARG A 350 -16.68 7.02 -6.57
C ARG A 350 -16.17 7.88 -5.42
N PRO A 351 -15.26 7.36 -4.59
CA PRO A 351 -14.66 8.16 -3.54
C PRO A 351 -13.60 9.10 -4.08
N GLN A 352 -13.40 10.20 -3.37
CA GLN A 352 -12.36 11.18 -3.65
C GLN A 352 -11.64 11.61 -2.37
N PRO A 353 -10.41 12.16 -2.46
CA PRO A 353 -9.72 12.71 -1.31
C PRO A 353 -10.58 13.76 -0.60
N GLY A 354 -10.68 13.62 0.72
CA GLY A 354 -11.52 14.46 1.58
C GLY A 354 -12.87 13.84 1.94
N ASP A 355 -13.34 12.81 1.22
CA ASP A 355 -14.57 12.12 1.60
C ASP A 355 -14.42 11.48 2.98
N TYR A 356 -15.49 11.54 3.77
CA TYR A 356 -15.52 10.96 5.11
C TYR A 356 -15.59 9.44 5.06
N VAL A 357 -14.99 8.82 6.07
CA VAL A 357 -14.86 7.36 6.21
C VAL A 357 -15.12 6.96 7.64
N ALA A 358 -15.87 5.89 7.86
CA ALA A 358 -15.91 5.16 9.10
C ALA A 358 -15.16 3.84 8.92
N VAL A 359 -14.12 3.61 9.72
CA VAL A 359 -13.38 2.33 9.73
C VAL A 359 -13.85 1.53 10.94
N ILE A 360 -14.31 0.29 10.69
CA ILE A 360 -14.81 -0.59 11.75
C ILE A 360 -13.87 -1.78 11.90
N VAL A 361 -13.38 -2.01 13.12
CA VAL A 361 -12.57 -3.17 13.48
C VAL A 361 -13.11 -3.75 14.80
N GLY A 362 -13.59 -4.96 14.75
CA GLY A 362 -14.33 -5.54 15.88
C GLY A 362 -15.57 -4.70 16.20
N LYS A 363 -15.65 -4.14 17.43
CA LYS A 363 -16.72 -3.24 17.87
C LYS A 363 -16.36 -1.76 17.72
N ARG A 364 -15.10 -1.45 17.45
CA ARG A 364 -14.56 -0.09 17.44
C ARG A 364 -14.78 0.57 16.09
N VAL A 365 -15.21 1.82 16.11
CA VAL A 365 -15.51 2.64 14.93
C VAL A 365 -14.62 3.88 14.96
N PHE A 366 -13.80 4.04 13.94
CA PHE A 366 -12.81 5.11 13.83
C PHE A 366 -13.19 6.08 12.71
N PRO A 367 -13.42 7.38 13.01
CA PRO A 367 -13.64 8.39 12.00
C PRO A 367 -12.33 8.72 11.28
N ALA A 368 -12.41 8.81 9.95
CA ALA A 368 -11.28 9.12 9.09
C ALA A 368 -11.77 9.86 7.83
N ILE A 369 -10.81 10.22 6.96
CA ILE A 369 -11.10 10.70 5.61
C ILE A 369 -10.32 9.89 4.57
N VAL A 370 -10.72 9.96 3.32
CA VAL A 370 -9.90 9.53 2.20
C VAL A 370 -8.75 10.54 2.04
N GLY A 371 -7.52 10.13 2.31
CA GLY A 371 -6.36 11.03 2.27
C GLY A 371 -5.53 10.91 0.99
N ASP A 372 -5.45 9.70 0.43
CA ASP A 372 -4.54 9.47 -0.70
C ASP A 372 -5.06 8.41 -1.67
N TYR A 373 -4.39 8.36 -2.84
CA TYR A 373 -4.53 7.31 -3.83
C TYR A 373 -3.28 6.44 -3.84
N GLY A 374 -3.46 5.15 -3.63
CA GLY A 374 -2.43 4.13 -3.71
C GLY A 374 -2.38 3.40 -5.06
N PRO A 375 -1.56 2.35 -5.15
CA PRO A 375 -1.44 1.51 -6.34
C PRO A 375 -2.78 0.89 -6.76
N ARG A 376 -2.96 0.64 -8.08
CA ARG A 376 -4.22 0.08 -8.62
C ARG A 376 -4.57 -1.30 -8.08
N HIS A 377 -3.59 -2.07 -7.67
CA HIS A 377 -3.74 -3.47 -7.27
C HIS A 377 -3.71 -3.68 -5.75
N LYS A 378 -3.75 -2.61 -4.95
CA LYS A 378 -3.64 -2.67 -3.50
C LYS A 378 -4.78 -1.92 -2.83
N VAL A 379 -5.32 -2.50 -1.76
CA VAL A 379 -6.36 -1.90 -0.91
C VAL A 379 -5.99 -2.15 0.55
N GLY A 380 -6.67 -1.52 1.48
CA GLY A 380 -6.41 -1.73 2.90
C GLY A 380 -5.19 -0.97 3.41
N GLU A 381 -4.95 0.26 2.95
CA GLU A 381 -3.88 1.10 3.47
C GLU A 381 -4.47 2.27 4.29
N ALA A 382 -3.88 2.51 5.47
CA ALA A 382 -4.30 3.58 6.36
C ALA A 382 -3.10 4.35 6.93
N SER A 383 -3.36 5.54 7.45
CA SER A 383 -2.35 6.35 8.11
C SER A 383 -1.77 5.65 9.35
N LEU A 384 -0.51 5.91 9.65
CA LEU A 384 0.14 5.42 10.87
C LEU A 384 -0.64 5.81 12.14
N ARG A 385 -1.31 6.97 12.13
CA ARG A 385 -2.20 7.40 13.21
C ARG A 385 -3.32 6.40 13.43
N LEU A 386 -4.06 6.07 12.38
CA LEU A 386 -5.18 5.13 12.44
C LEU A 386 -4.70 3.71 12.79
N GLY A 387 -3.60 3.28 12.18
CA GLY A 387 -2.98 2.00 12.49
C GLY A 387 -2.62 1.85 13.97
N LYS A 388 -2.02 2.88 14.59
CA LYS A 388 -1.68 2.87 16.03
C LYS A 388 -2.90 2.95 16.96
N GLN A 389 -3.99 3.58 16.54
CA GLN A 389 -5.25 3.56 17.30
C GLN A 389 -5.85 2.15 17.34
N ILE A 390 -5.77 1.42 16.24
CA ILE A 390 -6.26 0.03 16.14
C ILE A 390 -5.33 -0.92 16.90
N ASN A 391 -4.03 -0.84 16.63
CA ASN A 391 -3.01 -1.66 17.26
C ASN A 391 -1.80 -0.79 17.66
N PRO A 392 -1.57 -0.55 18.96
CA PRO A 392 -0.45 0.27 19.43
C PRO A 392 0.94 -0.23 19.00
N LYS A 393 1.06 -1.52 18.63
CA LYS A 393 2.30 -2.11 18.09
C LYS A 393 2.52 -1.80 16.60
N ALA A 394 1.54 -1.21 15.92
CA ALA A 394 1.69 -0.82 14.53
C ALA A 394 2.81 0.21 14.34
N GLY A 395 3.50 0.13 13.24
CA GLY A 395 4.63 1.00 12.91
C GLY A 395 4.85 1.07 11.41
N ILE A 396 5.84 1.82 10.99
CA ILE A 396 6.15 2.04 9.57
C ILE A 396 6.39 0.70 8.82
N TYR A 397 6.87 -0.32 9.53
CA TYR A 397 7.18 -1.66 9.00
C TYR A 397 6.35 -2.77 9.65
N ALA A 398 5.37 -2.40 10.49
CA ALA A 398 4.51 -3.35 11.21
C ALA A 398 3.06 -2.95 10.99
N ARG A 399 2.31 -3.82 10.31
CA ARG A 399 0.89 -3.57 10.02
C ARG A 399 0.04 -3.76 11.27
N PRO A 400 -1.07 -3.01 11.42
CA PRO A 400 -2.00 -3.18 12.52
C PRO A 400 -2.85 -4.46 12.41
N LEU A 401 -3.25 -4.84 11.19
CA LEU A 401 -4.09 -5.99 10.91
C LEU A 401 -3.52 -6.76 9.72
N SER A 402 -3.43 -8.09 9.84
CA SER A 402 -2.99 -8.99 8.77
C SER A 402 -4.14 -9.73 8.11
N ASP A 403 -5.25 -9.88 8.83
CA ASP A 403 -6.47 -10.51 8.35
C ASP A 403 -7.44 -9.46 7.82
N LEU A 404 -8.45 -9.89 7.05
CA LEU A 404 -9.37 -9.01 6.34
C LEU A 404 -10.47 -8.43 7.27
N GLU A 405 -10.09 -8.02 8.48
CA GLU A 405 -11.00 -7.66 9.57
C GLU A 405 -11.48 -6.20 9.53
N ALA A 406 -10.88 -5.35 8.70
CA ALA A 406 -11.24 -3.95 8.63
C ALA A 406 -12.35 -3.72 7.61
N SER A 407 -13.46 -3.11 8.06
CA SER A 407 -14.52 -2.60 7.21
C SER A 407 -14.34 -1.11 7.01
N TYR A 408 -14.11 -0.66 5.80
CA TYR A 408 -14.00 0.75 5.43
C TYR A 408 -15.30 1.19 4.78
N ILE A 409 -16.11 1.98 5.48
CA ILE A 409 -17.34 2.57 4.95
C ILE A 409 -17.02 3.99 4.49
N ILE A 410 -16.90 4.17 3.19
CA ILE A 410 -16.57 5.45 2.57
C ILE A 410 -17.86 6.10 2.11
N PHE A 411 -18.00 7.40 2.38
CA PHE A 411 -19.18 8.20 1.99
C PHE A 411 -18.80 9.12 0.81
N PRO A 412 -19.02 8.71 -0.45
CA PRO A 412 -18.67 9.51 -1.61
C PRO A 412 -19.35 10.88 -1.62
N HIS A 413 -18.67 11.86 -2.20
CA HIS A 413 -19.15 13.24 -2.34
C HIS A 413 -19.44 13.96 -1.04
N THR A 414 -18.76 13.59 0.04
CA THR A 414 -18.90 14.24 1.35
C THR A 414 -17.74 15.14 1.69
N ALA A 415 -16.73 15.22 0.83
CA ALA A 415 -15.58 16.09 1.04
C ALA A 415 -16.01 17.56 1.24
N GLU A 416 -15.31 18.25 2.13
CA GLU A 416 -15.52 19.67 2.36
C GLU A 416 -15.21 20.48 1.11
N LYS A 417 -15.94 21.60 0.91
CA LYS A 417 -15.71 22.51 -0.23
C LYS A 417 -14.33 23.08 -0.24
N GLU A 418 -13.80 23.39 0.93
CA GLU A 418 -12.46 23.93 1.12
C GLU A 418 -11.60 22.90 1.84
N ALA A 419 -10.54 22.43 1.17
CA ALA A 419 -9.57 21.55 1.79
C ALA A 419 -8.73 22.30 2.83
N GLY A 420 -8.43 21.61 3.93
CA GLY A 420 -7.63 22.15 5.04
C GLY A 420 -7.15 21.04 5.98
N PRO A 421 -6.46 21.40 7.06
CA PRO A 421 -6.20 20.48 8.16
C PRO A 421 -7.51 19.90 8.68
N ILE A 422 -7.47 18.67 9.19
CA ILE A 422 -8.65 18.01 9.73
C ILE A 422 -9.17 18.81 10.93
N ASP A 423 -10.42 19.22 10.86
CA ASP A 423 -11.22 19.66 12.03
C ASP A 423 -11.78 18.41 12.72
N TYR A 424 -11.24 18.05 13.86
CA TYR A 424 -11.58 16.82 14.55
C TYR A 424 -12.99 16.85 15.15
N ALA A 425 -13.48 18.01 15.59
CA ALA A 425 -14.85 18.15 16.06
C ALA A 425 -15.83 17.84 14.92
N ARG A 426 -15.58 18.44 13.77
CA ARG A 426 -16.37 18.22 12.55
C ARG A 426 -16.23 16.80 12.01
N LEU A 427 -15.00 16.22 12.02
CA LEU A 427 -14.76 14.85 11.62
C LEU A 427 -15.65 13.89 12.42
N ASN A 428 -15.63 14.02 13.73
CA ASN A 428 -16.42 13.17 14.63
C ASN A 428 -17.93 13.35 14.41
N ALA A 429 -18.40 14.60 14.38
CA ALA A 429 -19.82 14.90 14.17
C ALA A 429 -20.31 14.38 12.82
N ARG A 430 -19.57 14.68 11.76
CA ARG A 430 -19.95 14.32 10.39
C ARG A 430 -19.96 12.82 10.15
N CYS A 431 -18.98 12.08 10.69
CA CYS A 431 -19.00 10.61 10.61
C CYS A 431 -20.22 10.02 11.33
N MET A 432 -20.58 10.54 12.50
CA MET A 432 -21.77 10.08 13.22
C MET A 432 -23.05 10.37 12.45
N GLU A 433 -23.19 11.57 11.86
CA GLU A 433 -24.34 11.92 11.01
C GLU A 433 -24.46 10.96 9.80
N LEU A 434 -23.36 10.71 9.11
CA LEU A 434 -23.33 9.83 7.94
C LEU A 434 -23.66 8.38 8.30
N LEU A 435 -23.16 7.90 9.45
CA LEU A 435 -23.54 6.60 9.97
C LEU A 435 -25.01 6.54 10.36
N ALA A 436 -25.57 7.62 10.95
CA ALA A 436 -26.99 7.70 11.24
C ALA A 436 -27.86 7.61 9.97
N GLU A 437 -27.40 8.20 8.85
CA GLU A 437 -28.06 8.04 7.54
C GLU A 437 -28.08 6.59 7.02
N LEU A 438 -27.16 5.73 7.50
CA LEU A 438 -27.12 4.28 7.21
C LEU A 438 -27.86 3.43 8.26
N GLY A 439 -28.53 4.05 9.22
CA GLY A 439 -29.29 3.35 10.28
C GLY A 439 -28.67 3.42 11.68
N GLY A 440 -27.56 4.15 11.82
CA GLY A 440 -26.92 4.42 13.11
C GLY A 440 -25.97 3.32 13.61
N LEU A 441 -25.40 3.59 14.77
CA LEU A 441 -24.57 2.65 15.51
C LEU A 441 -25.39 1.95 16.59
N GLY A 442 -25.13 0.69 16.82
CA GLY A 442 -25.71 -0.09 17.90
C GLY A 442 -25.07 0.19 19.26
N ASP A 443 -25.72 -0.26 20.32
CA ASP A 443 -25.29 -0.02 21.71
C ASP A 443 -23.90 -0.64 22.04
N GLU A 444 -23.50 -1.66 21.32
CA GLU A 444 -22.18 -2.29 21.49
C GLU A 444 -21.07 -1.62 20.67
N ALA A 445 -21.40 -0.61 19.86
CA ALA A 445 -20.41 0.09 19.06
C ALA A 445 -19.60 1.08 19.91
N GLU A 446 -18.29 1.03 19.77
CA GLU A 446 -17.35 1.89 20.47
C GLU A 446 -16.83 2.95 19.48
N PHE A 447 -17.42 4.15 19.49
CA PHE A 447 -17.01 5.24 18.63
C PHE A 447 -15.77 5.93 19.20
N GLU A 448 -14.63 5.73 18.54
CA GLU A 448 -13.31 6.26 18.90
C GLU A 448 -13.14 7.69 18.36
N LYS A 449 -13.48 8.67 19.16
CA LYS A 449 -13.37 10.08 18.75
C LYS A 449 -11.94 10.42 18.30
N GLY A 450 -11.82 10.97 17.11
CA GLY A 450 -10.58 11.59 16.65
C GLY A 450 -10.24 12.80 17.52
N VAL A 451 -8.95 12.96 17.83
CA VAL A 451 -8.43 14.12 18.58
C VAL A 451 -7.20 14.69 17.88
N ASP A 452 -7.03 15.99 17.93
CA ASP A 452 -5.85 16.65 17.38
C ASP A 452 -4.65 16.46 18.31
N LEU A 453 -3.67 15.66 17.86
CA LEU A 453 -2.43 15.42 18.61
C LEU A 453 -1.41 16.56 18.47
N LEU A 454 -1.63 17.49 17.58
CA LEU A 454 -0.79 18.67 17.39
C LEU A 454 -1.35 19.91 18.09
N ALA A 455 -2.57 19.82 18.63
CA ALA A 455 -3.13 20.89 19.46
C ALA A 455 -2.26 21.10 20.72
N PRO A 456 -2.05 22.35 21.17
CA PRO A 456 -1.40 22.61 22.42
C PRO A 456 -2.14 21.89 23.56
N THR A 457 -1.42 21.18 24.39
CA THR A 457 -2.01 20.58 25.59
C THR A 457 -2.63 21.70 26.44
N PRO A 458 -3.91 21.62 26.81
CA PRO A 458 -4.49 22.61 27.72
C PRO A 458 -3.61 22.72 28.96
N ALA A 459 -3.24 23.93 29.34
CA ALA A 459 -2.52 24.14 30.60
C ALA A 459 -3.32 23.47 31.72
N ALA A 460 -2.66 22.59 32.47
CA ALA A 460 -3.32 21.94 33.61
C ALA A 460 -3.91 23.02 34.49
N GLU A 461 -5.21 22.94 34.72
CA GLU A 461 -5.88 23.84 35.67
C GLU A 461 -5.09 23.84 36.97
N PRO A 462 -4.78 25.02 37.56
CA PRO A 462 -4.06 25.05 38.84
C PRO A 462 -4.93 24.31 39.84
N LYS A 463 -4.40 23.23 40.40
CA LYS A 463 -5.03 22.52 41.52
C LYS A 463 -5.29 23.56 42.59
N GLU A 464 -6.57 23.85 42.83
CA GLU A 464 -7.03 24.67 43.94
C GLU A 464 -6.38 24.11 45.22
N LYS A 465 -5.49 24.88 45.84
CA LYS A 465 -4.89 24.53 47.11
C LYS A 465 -6.05 24.41 48.11
N ALA A 466 -6.32 23.17 48.51
CA ALA A 466 -7.18 22.95 49.65
C ALA A 466 -6.66 23.79 50.82
N ALA A 467 -7.48 24.74 51.32
CA ALA A 467 -7.18 25.52 52.48
C ALA A 467 -7.02 24.56 53.65
N GLU A 468 -5.83 24.48 54.22
CA GLU A 468 -5.56 23.88 55.51
C GLU A 468 -6.25 24.73 56.55
N ASP A 469 -7.43 24.26 57.04
CA ASP A 469 -8.06 24.78 58.26
C ASP A 469 -7.15 24.47 59.46
N THR A 470 -6.30 25.42 59.81
CA THR A 470 -5.66 25.49 61.08
C THR A 470 -6.75 25.73 62.14
N LYS A 471 -7.18 24.69 62.82
CA LYS A 471 -7.82 24.81 64.13
C LYS A 471 -6.73 24.84 65.19
N GLU A 472 -6.43 26.05 65.66
CA GLU A 472 -5.96 26.26 67.04
C GLU A 472 -7.06 25.84 68.03
N ASN A 473 -6.73 24.90 68.89
CA ASN A 473 -6.96 24.90 70.33
C ASN A 473 -6.20 23.74 70.98
#